data_7493918034c7e393cd7e97c5f93fe61e
#
_entry.id   7493918034c7e393cd7e97c5f93fe61e
#
_cell.length_a   1.000
_cell.length_b   1.000
_cell.length_c   1.000
_cell.angle_alpha   90.00
_cell.angle_beta   90.00
_cell.angle_gamma   90.00
#
_symmetry.space_group_name_H-M   'P 1'
#
loop_
_entity.id
_entity.type
_entity.pdbx_description
1 polymer ?
#
loop_
_entity_poly.entity_id
_entity_poly.type
_entity_poly.pdbx_seq_one_letter_code
_entity_poly.pdbx_strand_id
1 'polypeptide(L)'
;MTEASFNLQGQKILIVDDLVEARSALKSMLSVLGADDVYTATDGREAVEHIMEHDFDLVLSDYNLGKAKDGQQILEEARYTSRLRATASFVMITGENAVDRVMGALEYDPDAYVTKPFTLSILRERLYRLSILKTILLPMNRAVDQGQIDWAIEIADQIRIEHPRL
;
A
#
# COMPACT_ATOMS: atom_id res chain seq x y z
N MET A 1 -1.73 -1.73 20.33
CA MET A 1 -2.06 -0.43 19.65
C MET A 1 -3.56 -0.44 19.39
N THR A 2 -4.28 0.63 19.72
CA THR A 2 -5.71 0.76 19.41
C THR A 2 -5.86 1.62 18.15
N GLU A 3 -7.02 1.55 17.48
CA GLU A 3 -7.30 2.39 16.31
C GLU A 3 -7.17 3.89 16.64
N ALA A 4 -7.56 4.31 17.84
CA ALA A 4 -7.44 5.68 18.31
C ALA A 4 -5.99 6.15 18.50
N SER A 5 -5.03 5.22 18.70
CA SER A 5 -3.58 5.48 18.84
C SER A 5 -2.79 5.20 17.56
N PHE A 6 -3.46 4.84 16.46
CA PHE A 6 -2.82 4.62 15.17
C PHE A 6 -2.20 5.91 14.62
N ASN A 7 -0.93 5.83 14.24
CA ASN A 7 -0.14 6.97 13.81
C ASN A 7 0.82 6.55 12.68
N LEU A 8 1.01 7.42 11.69
CA LEU A 8 1.87 7.24 10.53
C LEU A 8 3.21 7.98 10.63
N GLN A 9 3.54 8.51 11.83
CA GLN A 9 4.78 9.24 12.04
C GLN A 9 6.02 8.40 11.69
N GLY A 10 6.96 9.00 10.98
CA GLY A 10 8.20 8.37 10.54
C GLY A 10 8.05 7.39 9.38
N GLN A 11 6.85 7.21 8.83
CA GLN A 11 6.65 6.44 7.60
C GLN A 11 6.84 7.34 6.38
N LYS A 12 7.59 6.82 5.38
CA LYS A 12 7.71 7.45 4.08
C LYS A 12 6.56 7.02 3.17
N ILE A 13 5.75 7.98 2.75
CA ILE A 13 4.48 7.71 2.08
C ILE A 13 4.48 8.33 0.68
N LEU A 14 4.01 7.58 -0.34
CA LEU A 14 3.76 8.08 -1.68
C LEU A 14 2.26 8.11 -1.95
N ILE A 15 1.74 9.24 -2.43
CA ILE A 15 0.38 9.39 -2.95
C ILE A 15 0.46 9.53 -4.47
N VAL A 16 -0.30 8.71 -5.19
CA VAL A 16 -0.39 8.75 -6.66
C VAL A 16 -1.85 8.97 -7.07
N ASP A 17 -2.16 10.09 -7.68
CA ASP A 17 -3.48 10.43 -8.21
C ASP A 17 -3.30 11.55 -9.25
N ASP A 18 -3.97 11.52 -10.40
CA ASP A 18 -3.83 12.52 -11.44
C ASP A 18 -4.55 13.84 -11.09
N LEU A 19 -5.51 13.81 -10.15
CA LEU A 19 -6.26 14.97 -9.70
C LEU A 19 -5.58 15.67 -8.52
N VAL A 20 -5.26 16.95 -8.68
CA VAL A 20 -4.58 17.74 -7.63
C VAL A 20 -5.42 17.84 -6.35
N GLU A 21 -6.74 17.92 -6.47
CA GLU A 21 -7.69 17.99 -5.35
C GLU A 21 -7.67 16.69 -4.55
N ALA A 22 -7.63 15.54 -5.21
CA ALA A 22 -7.57 14.22 -4.57
C ALA A 22 -6.24 14.05 -3.81
N ARG A 23 -5.10 14.39 -4.43
CA ARG A 23 -3.79 14.37 -3.77
C ARG A 23 -3.77 15.28 -2.53
N SER A 24 -4.31 16.49 -2.65
CA SER A 24 -4.37 17.46 -1.54
C SER A 24 -5.25 16.96 -0.40
N ALA A 25 -6.41 16.36 -0.71
CA ALA A 25 -7.32 15.79 0.28
C ALA A 25 -6.66 14.61 1.00
N LEU A 26 -6.05 13.67 0.26
CA LEU A 26 -5.32 12.55 0.84
C LEU A 26 -4.17 13.01 1.74
N LYS A 27 -3.35 13.97 1.27
CA LYS A 27 -2.25 14.54 2.06
C LYS A 27 -2.76 15.15 3.38
N SER A 28 -3.89 15.86 3.34
CA SER A 28 -4.52 16.41 4.53
C SER A 28 -5.01 15.32 5.48
N MET A 29 -5.64 14.26 4.97
CA MET A 29 -6.08 13.12 5.78
C MET A 29 -4.90 12.40 6.43
N LEU A 30 -3.82 12.15 5.69
CA LEU A 30 -2.61 11.50 6.21
C LEU A 30 -1.91 12.37 7.27
N SER A 31 -1.88 13.69 7.08
CA SER A 31 -1.35 14.63 8.09
C SER A 31 -2.12 14.54 9.42
N VAL A 32 -3.47 14.42 9.38
CA VAL A 32 -4.28 14.18 10.57
C VAL A 32 -3.95 12.84 11.24
N LEU A 33 -3.49 11.85 10.46
CA LEU A 33 -3.02 10.55 10.94
C LEU A 33 -1.54 10.57 11.38
N GLY A 34 -0.90 11.75 11.42
CA GLY A 34 0.46 11.92 11.90
C GLY A 34 1.56 11.74 10.86
N ALA A 35 1.23 11.58 9.58
CA ALA A 35 2.23 11.48 8.52
C ALA A 35 3.04 12.78 8.37
N ASP A 36 4.36 12.67 8.34
CA ASP A 36 5.31 13.79 8.28
C ASP A 36 6.24 13.72 7.04
N ASP A 37 6.33 12.59 6.34
CA ASP A 37 7.17 12.41 5.14
C ASP A 37 6.30 11.89 3.96
N VAL A 38 5.65 12.81 3.24
CA VAL A 38 4.66 12.50 2.19
C VAL A 38 5.10 13.07 0.84
N TYR A 39 5.36 12.17 -0.10
CA TYR A 39 5.61 12.42 -1.52
C TYR A 39 4.33 12.34 -2.33
N THR A 40 4.30 12.98 -3.49
CA THR A 40 3.15 12.91 -4.41
C THR A 40 3.63 12.69 -5.83
N ALA A 41 2.88 11.90 -6.61
CA ALA A 41 3.06 11.72 -8.04
C ALA A 41 1.74 11.98 -8.78
N THR A 42 1.83 12.52 -9.98
CA THR A 42 0.70 12.93 -10.81
C THR A 42 0.31 11.87 -11.84
N ASP A 43 1.21 10.93 -12.10
CA ASP A 43 1.01 9.83 -13.03
C ASP A 43 1.86 8.61 -12.66
N GLY A 44 1.61 7.48 -13.36
CA GLY A 44 2.29 6.23 -13.06
C GLY A 44 3.78 6.23 -13.39
N ARG A 45 4.26 7.08 -14.30
CA ARG A 45 5.69 7.19 -14.62
C ARG A 45 6.42 7.88 -13.47
N GLU A 46 5.92 9.04 -13.02
CA GLU A 46 6.48 9.78 -11.88
C GLU A 46 6.45 8.91 -10.60
N ALA A 47 5.37 8.12 -10.40
CA ALA A 47 5.28 7.19 -9.29
C ALA A 47 6.39 6.13 -9.31
N VAL A 48 6.64 5.51 -10.46
CA VAL A 48 7.72 4.52 -10.61
C VAL A 48 9.10 5.17 -10.41
N GLU A 49 9.34 6.38 -10.95
CA GLU A 49 10.58 7.12 -10.72
C GLU A 49 10.82 7.33 -9.22
N HIS A 50 9.81 7.80 -8.47
CA HIS A 50 9.89 7.92 -7.01
C HIS A 50 10.18 6.60 -6.31
N ILE A 51 9.52 5.49 -6.69
CA ILE A 51 9.73 4.17 -6.10
C ILE A 51 11.14 3.65 -6.40
N MET A 52 11.72 3.99 -7.56
CA MET A 52 13.10 3.63 -7.89
C MET A 52 14.13 4.40 -7.07
N GLU A 53 13.83 5.63 -6.64
CA GLU A 53 14.75 6.52 -5.93
C GLU A 53 14.62 6.43 -4.40
N HIS A 54 13.45 6.02 -3.88
CA HIS A 54 13.14 6.04 -2.46
C HIS A 54 12.53 4.74 -1.98
N ASP A 55 12.84 4.37 -0.74
CA ASP A 55 12.20 3.26 -0.02
C ASP A 55 10.94 3.75 0.68
N PHE A 56 9.77 3.50 0.12
CA PHE A 56 8.49 3.82 0.73
C PHE A 56 8.01 2.72 1.68
N ASP A 57 7.33 3.12 2.75
CA ASP A 57 6.64 2.23 3.69
C ASP A 57 5.17 2.03 3.30
N LEU A 58 4.58 3.06 2.66
CA LEU A 58 3.18 3.04 2.21
C LEU A 58 3.05 3.76 0.87
N VAL A 59 2.41 3.11 -0.08
CA VAL A 59 1.97 3.71 -1.36
C VAL A 59 0.45 3.71 -1.40
N LEU A 60 -0.17 4.86 -1.65
CA LEU A 60 -1.60 5.02 -1.92
C LEU A 60 -1.75 5.46 -3.37
N SER A 61 -2.26 4.60 -4.24
CA SER A 61 -2.38 4.88 -5.67
C SER A 61 -3.83 4.82 -6.13
N ASP A 62 -4.27 5.83 -6.84
CA ASP A 62 -5.49 5.67 -7.64
C ASP A 62 -5.28 4.56 -8.67
N TYR A 63 -6.32 3.80 -8.92
CA TYR A 63 -6.35 2.81 -9.98
C TYR A 63 -6.29 3.48 -11.35
N ASN A 64 -7.09 4.54 -11.57
CA ASN A 64 -7.20 5.24 -12.84
C ASN A 64 -6.32 6.50 -12.86
N LEU A 65 -5.17 6.43 -13.49
CA LEU A 65 -4.22 7.54 -13.63
C LEU A 65 -4.18 8.13 -15.06
N GLY A 66 -5.33 8.12 -15.74
CA GLY A 66 -5.43 8.67 -17.09
C GLY A 66 -4.82 7.78 -18.19
N LYS A 67 -3.98 8.35 -19.08
CA LYS A 67 -3.49 7.67 -20.30
C LYS A 67 -2.17 6.94 -20.14
N ALA A 68 -1.48 7.11 -19.01
CA ALA A 68 -0.20 6.46 -18.73
C ALA A 68 -0.40 5.12 -18.02
N LYS A 69 0.54 4.68 -17.20
CA LYS A 69 0.39 3.49 -16.36
C LYS A 69 -0.72 3.71 -15.33
N ASP A 70 -1.58 2.71 -15.15
CA ASP A 70 -2.55 2.68 -14.07
C ASP A 70 -1.92 2.21 -12.74
N GLY A 71 -2.71 2.28 -11.65
CA GLY A 71 -2.22 1.88 -10.32
C GLY A 71 -1.77 0.43 -10.24
N GLN A 72 -2.41 -0.46 -11.01
CA GLN A 72 -2.03 -1.87 -11.07
C GLN A 72 -0.66 -2.07 -11.72
N GLN A 73 -0.42 -1.41 -12.83
CA GLN A 73 0.86 -1.47 -13.55
C GLN A 73 2.02 -0.90 -12.71
N ILE A 74 1.75 0.12 -11.87
CA ILE A 74 2.74 0.63 -10.90
C ILE A 74 3.09 -0.47 -9.89
N LEU A 75 2.09 -1.13 -9.30
CA LEU A 75 2.28 -2.19 -8.32
C LEU A 75 3.09 -3.35 -8.92
N GLU A 76 2.70 -3.84 -10.09
CA GLU A 76 3.37 -4.93 -10.80
C GLU A 76 4.83 -4.61 -11.07
N GLU A 77 5.13 -3.43 -11.63
CA GLU A 77 6.51 -3.02 -11.91
C GLU A 77 7.33 -2.85 -10.63
N ALA A 78 6.76 -2.25 -9.58
CA ALA A 78 7.43 -2.03 -8.31
C ALA A 78 7.76 -3.36 -7.59
N ARG A 79 6.87 -4.36 -7.65
CA ARG A 79 7.07 -5.69 -7.08
C ARG A 79 8.02 -6.53 -7.95
N TYR A 80 7.83 -6.55 -9.27
CA TYR A 80 8.69 -7.27 -10.20
C TYR A 80 10.16 -6.84 -10.11
N THR A 81 10.40 -5.53 -10.00
CA THR A 81 11.76 -4.97 -9.85
C THR A 81 12.31 -5.08 -8.41
N SER A 82 11.53 -5.64 -7.47
CA SER A 82 11.86 -5.71 -6.04
C SER A 82 12.18 -4.34 -5.40
N ARG A 83 11.69 -3.25 -5.99
CA ARG A 83 11.89 -1.88 -5.46
C ARG A 83 10.88 -1.55 -4.38
N LEU A 84 9.69 -2.14 -4.43
CA LEU A 84 8.74 -2.08 -3.33
C LEU A 84 8.89 -3.33 -2.46
N ARG A 85 9.48 -3.16 -1.28
CA ARG A 85 9.76 -4.24 -0.32
C ARG A 85 8.48 -4.99 0.08
N ALA A 86 8.58 -6.27 0.45
CA ALA A 86 7.47 -7.04 0.99
C ALA A 86 6.94 -6.45 2.31
N THR A 87 7.81 -5.79 3.09
CA THR A 87 7.44 -5.06 4.30
C THR A 87 6.64 -3.79 4.02
N ALA A 88 6.77 -3.19 2.83
CA ALA A 88 5.99 -2.01 2.43
C ALA A 88 4.54 -2.38 2.09
N SER A 89 3.64 -1.42 2.24
CA SER A 89 2.22 -1.56 1.93
C SER A 89 1.85 -0.83 0.65
N PHE A 90 1.05 -1.46 -0.21
CA PHE A 90 0.44 -0.82 -1.38
C PHE A 90 -1.08 -0.84 -1.24
N VAL A 91 -1.68 0.34 -1.20
CA VAL A 91 -3.14 0.52 -1.08
C VAL A 91 -3.68 1.07 -2.39
N MET A 92 -4.59 0.33 -3.01
CA MET A 92 -5.26 0.76 -4.22
C MET A 92 -6.50 1.57 -3.88
N ILE A 93 -6.60 2.78 -4.42
CA ILE A 93 -7.78 3.63 -4.31
C ILE A 93 -8.57 3.50 -5.61
N THR A 94 -9.87 3.18 -5.54
CA THR A 94 -10.65 2.84 -6.73
C THR A 94 -12.10 3.30 -6.62
N GLY A 95 -12.78 3.52 -7.75
CA GLY A 95 -14.22 3.70 -7.79
C GLY A 95 -14.96 2.37 -7.64
N GLU A 96 -16.22 2.41 -7.20
CA GLU A 96 -17.04 1.23 -6.87
C GLU A 96 -17.10 0.16 -7.98
N ASN A 97 -17.03 0.55 -9.26
CA ASN A 97 -17.17 -0.38 -10.40
C ASN A 97 -15.86 -1.07 -10.82
N ALA A 98 -14.73 -0.75 -10.21
CA ALA A 98 -13.43 -1.26 -10.63
C ALA A 98 -12.97 -2.48 -9.79
N VAL A 99 -13.44 -2.60 -8.55
CA VAL A 99 -13.02 -3.70 -7.63
C VAL A 99 -13.32 -5.08 -8.24
N ASP A 100 -14.51 -5.28 -8.79
CA ASP A 100 -14.92 -6.57 -9.37
C ASP A 100 -14.15 -6.94 -10.65
N ARG A 101 -13.63 -5.95 -11.38
CA ARG A 101 -12.85 -6.17 -12.62
C ARG A 101 -11.38 -6.48 -12.33
N VAL A 102 -10.88 -5.97 -11.20
CA VAL A 102 -9.48 -6.07 -10.82
C VAL A 102 -9.18 -7.42 -10.17
N MET A 103 -10.14 -8.00 -9.44
CA MET A 103 -9.94 -9.23 -8.66
C MET A 103 -9.74 -10.53 -9.47
N GLY A 104 -9.76 -10.50 -10.80
CA GLY A 104 -9.83 -11.74 -11.61
C GLY A 104 -8.58 -12.15 -12.37
N ALA A 105 -7.54 -11.31 -12.48
CA ALA A 105 -6.45 -11.56 -13.44
C ALA A 105 -5.06 -11.03 -13.01
N LEU A 106 -4.82 -10.81 -11.73
CA LEU A 106 -3.62 -10.09 -11.28
C LEU A 106 -2.53 -11.05 -10.83
N GLU A 107 -1.31 -10.80 -11.30
CA GLU A 107 -0.11 -11.48 -10.85
C GLU A 107 0.34 -10.96 -9.46
N TYR A 108 -0.01 -9.70 -9.13
CA TYR A 108 0.26 -9.07 -7.84
C TYR A 108 -0.99 -8.36 -7.32
N ASP A 109 -1.41 -8.72 -6.11
CA ASP A 109 -2.52 -8.06 -5.42
C ASP A 109 -2.01 -6.90 -4.54
N PRO A 110 -2.74 -5.76 -4.46
CA PRO A 110 -2.46 -4.75 -3.47
C PRO A 110 -2.78 -5.26 -2.05
N ASP A 111 -2.10 -4.71 -1.04
CA ASP A 111 -2.29 -5.11 0.35
C ASP A 111 -3.67 -4.70 0.90
N ALA A 112 -4.29 -3.66 0.32
CA ALA A 112 -5.65 -3.24 0.65
C ALA A 112 -6.27 -2.39 -0.48
N TYR A 113 -7.61 -2.31 -0.47
CA TYR A 113 -8.39 -1.42 -1.33
C TYR A 113 -9.15 -0.39 -0.50
N VAL A 114 -9.26 0.84 -1.02
CA VAL A 114 -10.13 1.91 -0.50
C VAL A 114 -11.03 2.40 -1.63
N THR A 115 -12.35 2.26 -1.47
CA THR A 115 -13.32 2.62 -2.51
C THR A 115 -13.75 4.09 -2.37
N LYS A 116 -13.65 4.86 -3.45
CA LYS A 116 -14.16 6.24 -3.55
C LYS A 116 -15.69 6.22 -3.67
N PRO A 117 -16.42 7.14 -2.97
CA PRO A 117 -15.93 8.14 -2.05
C PRO A 117 -15.65 7.57 -0.65
N PHE A 118 -14.64 8.09 0.03
CA PHE A 118 -14.31 7.67 1.40
C PHE A 118 -14.06 8.87 2.33
N THR A 119 -14.17 8.62 3.62
CA THR A 119 -13.90 9.59 4.68
C THR A 119 -12.57 9.30 5.37
N LEU A 120 -12.08 10.27 6.18
CA LEU A 120 -10.91 10.05 7.03
C LEU A 120 -11.08 8.83 7.95
N SER A 121 -12.28 8.59 8.48
CA SER A 121 -12.57 7.44 9.35
C SER A 121 -12.39 6.12 8.61
N ILE A 122 -12.91 6.01 7.38
CA ILE A 122 -12.77 4.82 6.54
C ILE A 122 -11.29 4.58 6.20
N LEU A 123 -10.56 5.64 5.79
CA LEU A 123 -9.14 5.54 5.50
C LEU A 123 -8.34 5.09 6.73
N ARG A 124 -8.59 5.71 7.91
CA ARG A 124 -7.94 5.33 9.18
C ARG A 124 -8.18 3.87 9.52
N GLU A 125 -9.43 3.43 9.51
CA GLU A 125 -9.78 2.04 9.81
C GLU A 125 -9.06 1.06 8.86
N ARG A 126 -9.04 1.36 7.57
CA ARG A 126 -8.39 0.51 6.58
C ARG A 126 -6.88 0.42 6.80
N LEU A 127 -6.22 1.56 7.00
CA LEU A 127 -4.77 1.61 7.25
C LEU A 127 -4.41 0.98 8.61
N TYR A 128 -5.25 1.16 9.63
CA TYR A 128 -5.06 0.51 10.93
C TYR A 128 -5.12 -1.02 10.81
N ARG A 129 -6.15 -1.57 10.14
CA ARG A 129 -6.26 -3.02 9.90
C ARG A 129 -5.06 -3.56 9.12
N LEU A 130 -4.63 -2.82 8.09
CA LEU A 130 -3.45 -3.15 7.31
C LEU A 130 -2.18 -3.15 8.18
N SER A 131 -2.02 -2.19 9.08
CA SER A 131 -0.86 -2.13 10.00
C SER A 131 -0.80 -3.32 10.95
N ILE A 132 -1.94 -3.81 11.45
CA ILE A 132 -2.01 -5.03 12.26
C ILE A 132 -1.55 -6.24 11.44
N LEU A 133 -2.11 -6.41 10.24
CA LEU A 133 -1.75 -7.51 9.34
C LEU A 133 -0.25 -7.48 9.01
N LYS A 134 0.29 -6.31 8.64
CA LYS A 134 1.73 -6.15 8.36
C LYS A 134 2.60 -6.42 9.59
N THR A 135 2.13 -6.11 10.80
CA THR A 135 2.85 -6.45 12.04
C THR A 135 2.93 -7.97 12.25
N ILE A 136 1.85 -8.70 11.99
CA ILE A 136 1.83 -10.17 12.09
C ILE A 136 2.76 -10.78 11.02
N LEU A 137 2.70 -10.26 9.78
CA LEU A 137 3.49 -10.77 8.66
C LEU A 137 4.94 -10.25 8.64
N LEU A 138 5.31 -9.33 9.54
CA LEU A 138 6.60 -8.65 9.51
C LEU A 138 7.82 -9.59 9.51
N PRO A 139 7.87 -10.66 10.34
CA PRO A 139 9.01 -11.58 10.31
C PRO A 139 9.16 -12.28 8.97
N MET A 140 8.05 -12.73 8.37
CA MET A 140 8.03 -13.38 7.05
C MET A 140 8.45 -12.38 5.95
N ASN A 141 7.86 -11.19 5.93
CA ASN A 141 8.16 -10.18 4.93
C ASN A 141 9.62 -9.72 4.98
N ARG A 142 10.22 -9.62 6.18
CA ARG A 142 11.65 -9.34 6.34
C ARG A 142 12.53 -10.44 5.78
N ALA A 143 12.16 -11.70 5.98
CA ALA A 143 12.89 -12.82 5.40
C ALA A 143 12.83 -12.79 3.86
N VAL A 144 11.66 -12.45 3.29
CA VAL A 144 11.50 -12.23 1.83
C VAL A 144 12.40 -11.09 1.34
N ASP A 145 12.37 -9.93 1.99
CA ASP A 145 13.18 -8.75 1.62
C ASP A 145 14.70 -9.04 1.69
N GLN A 146 15.10 -10.00 2.54
CA GLN A 146 16.49 -10.47 2.68
C GLN A 146 16.85 -11.64 1.75
N GLY A 147 15.90 -12.09 0.90
CA GLY A 147 16.10 -13.24 0.01
C GLY A 147 16.15 -14.59 0.71
N GLN A 148 15.74 -14.68 1.99
CA GLN A 148 15.72 -15.89 2.82
C GLN A 148 14.40 -16.66 2.60
N ILE A 149 14.17 -17.15 1.38
CA ILE A 149 12.88 -17.69 0.95
C ILE A 149 12.45 -18.92 1.76
N ASP A 150 13.37 -19.88 1.99
CA ASP A 150 13.06 -21.08 2.77
C ASP A 150 12.63 -20.74 4.19
N TRP A 151 13.32 -19.78 4.81
CA TRP A 151 12.98 -19.27 6.14
C TRP A 151 11.64 -18.53 6.15
N ALA A 152 11.33 -17.76 5.11
CA ALA A 152 10.04 -17.09 4.96
C ALA A 152 8.88 -18.10 4.88
N ILE A 153 9.07 -19.23 4.20
CA ILE A 153 8.09 -20.32 4.11
C ILE A 153 7.84 -20.94 5.50
N GLU A 154 8.89 -21.24 6.27
CA GLU A 154 8.74 -21.78 7.62
C GLU A 154 7.97 -20.82 8.54
N ILE A 155 8.26 -19.51 8.47
CA ILE A 155 7.54 -18.48 9.23
C ILE A 155 6.07 -18.39 8.78
N ALA A 156 5.80 -18.46 7.47
CA ALA A 156 4.44 -18.43 6.94
C ALA A 156 3.59 -19.61 7.47
N ASP A 157 4.18 -20.81 7.55
CA ASP A 157 3.51 -21.98 8.10
C ASP A 157 3.20 -21.80 9.60
N GLN A 158 4.11 -21.21 10.37
CA GLN A 158 3.83 -20.87 11.77
C GLN A 158 2.71 -19.85 11.92
N ILE A 159 2.75 -18.76 11.14
CA ILE A 159 1.70 -17.73 11.16
C ILE A 159 0.33 -18.34 10.82
N ARG A 160 0.26 -19.23 9.83
CA ARG A 160 -0.99 -19.92 9.45
C ARG A 160 -1.54 -20.78 10.59
N ILE A 161 -0.69 -21.38 11.41
CA ILE A 161 -1.12 -22.18 12.58
C ILE A 161 -1.62 -21.26 13.70
N GLU A 162 -0.91 -20.16 13.97
CA GLU A 162 -1.26 -19.23 15.06
C GLU A 162 -2.45 -18.32 14.70
N HIS A 163 -2.63 -18.03 13.41
CA HIS A 163 -3.66 -17.12 12.88
C HIS A 163 -4.48 -17.78 11.76
N PRO A 164 -5.28 -18.82 12.05
CA PRO A 164 -5.98 -19.60 11.00
C PRO A 164 -7.10 -18.85 10.26
N ARG A 165 -7.32 -17.56 10.58
CA ARG A 165 -8.31 -16.69 9.92
C ARG A 165 -7.67 -15.58 9.07
N LEU A 166 -6.37 -15.57 8.88
CA LEU A 166 -5.68 -14.68 7.95
C LEU A 166 -5.77 -15.16 6.52
#